data_7bb0aae14671b868a273ee4644ece795
#
_entry.id   7bb0aae14671b868a273ee4644ece795
#
_cell.length_a   1.000
_cell.length_b   1.000
_cell.length_c   1.000
_cell.angle_alpha   90.00
_cell.angle_beta   90.00
_cell.angle_gamma   90.00
#
_symmetry.space_group_name_H-M   'P 1'
#
loop_
_entity.id
_entity.type
_entity.pdbx_description
1 polymer ?
#
loop_
_entity_poly.entity_id
_entity_poly.type
_entity_poly.pdbx_seq_one_letter_code
_entity_poly.pdbx_strand_id
1 'polypeptide(L)'
;MITLNNFFKQWVFSIGIATLALGFPARVAAENMNDTDNIYNELPFQMNAVQLPVFPDYTRSITEFGAVADGITLNTEAFDKAIKAVAEKGGGKVIVPAGLWLTGPIVLQSNIHLYLEENALILFTADHTQYPIIKTSFEGLETRRCQSPISAVNAENVAITGKGVMDGNGDTWRPVKKGKMTGGQWKRLVASGGVLDKAGEVWYPSEGSMKGAMACKNFNVPEGINTDEEWNSIRDWLRPVLLSFKKCKKVLLQGVTFKNSPSWCLHPLSCEDITIDGVTVSNPWYSQNGDALDLESCNRALIENCSFDAGDDGICLKSGKDEDGRRRGEPCQNVIIRNNIVLHGHGGFVVGSEMSGGVKNIYVDNCTFLGTDVGLRFKSTRGRGGVAENIHISNINMINIPNEGLIFDLFYGGNAPGEGDGYNNPTNEKVPAVTEETPVFRDIFIKNVTAKNVGRAILFNGLPEMPIKNIHIENVTMSDAKNGVILNRTDGATLKNVKIVTSKGGNNLKLQNVKNVTVGNKQYKEVGNQAESYTF
;
A
#
# COMPACT_ATOMS: atom_id res chain seq x y z
N MET A 1 -47.13 -44.92 -30.42
CA MET A 1 -48.08 -44.75 -31.55
C MET A 1 -47.90 -43.37 -32.09
N ILE A 2 -47.53 -43.35 -33.33
CA ILE A 2 -47.49 -42.40 -34.44
C ILE A 2 -46.23 -41.48 -34.36
N THR A 3 -45.16 -41.81 -35.00
CA THR A 3 -44.66 -41.96 -36.41
C THR A 3 -44.59 -40.65 -37.22
N LEU A 4 -43.32 -40.34 -37.64
CA LEU A 4 -42.88 -40.00 -39.02
C LEU A 4 -43.17 -38.56 -39.51
N ASN A 5 -42.41 -37.89 -40.31
CA ASN A 5 -41.25 -38.20 -41.18
C ASN A 5 -40.65 -36.90 -41.74
N ASN A 6 -39.35 -36.92 -42.01
CA ASN A 6 -38.58 -36.36 -43.14
C ASN A 6 -39.09 -35.13 -43.91
N PHE A 7 -38.16 -34.15 -44.09
CA PHE A 7 -37.77 -33.71 -45.43
C PHE A 7 -36.37 -33.08 -45.48
N PHE A 8 -35.45 -33.78 -46.14
CA PHE A 8 -34.17 -33.27 -46.63
C PHE A 8 -34.40 -32.26 -47.77
N LYS A 9 -33.66 -31.15 -47.76
CA LYS A 9 -33.20 -30.55 -49.03
C LYS A 9 -31.86 -29.89 -48.79
N GLN A 10 -30.85 -30.48 -49.44
CA GLN A 10 -29.53 -29.92 -49.72
C GLN A 10 -29.64 -28.65 -50.55
N TRP A 11 -28.89 -27.62 -50.13
CA TRP A 11 -28.35 -26.62 -51.05
C TRP A 11 -26.87 -26.46 -50.76
N VAL A 12 -26.07 -26.94 -51.73
CA VAL A 12 -24.61 -26.70 -51.84
C VAL A 12 -24.46 -25.29 -52.38
N PHE A 13 -23.80 -24.41 -51.61
CA PHE A 13 -23.20 -23.19 -52.16
C PHE A 13 -21.73 -23.19 -51.81
N SER A 14 -20.90 -23.40 -52.82
CA SER A 14 -19.47 -23.16 -52.84
C SER A 14 -19.26 -21.65 -52.77
N ILE A 15 -18.63 -21.16 -51.70
CA ILE A 15 -18.05 -19.82 -51.68
C ILE A 15 -16.60 -19.96 -51.27
N GLY A 16 -15.73 -19.48 -52.16
CA GLY A 16 -14.30 -19.55 -52.07
C GLY A 16 -13.76 -18.82 -50.83
N ILE A 17 -12.85 -19.47 -50.13
CA ILE A 17 -12.06 -18.89 -49.04
C ILE A 17 -11.04 -17.96 -49.65
N ALA A 18 -11.31 -16.66 -49.63
CA ALA A 18 -10.28 -15.64 -49.77
C ALA A 18 -9.69 -15.40 -48.39
N THR A 19 -8.50 -15.90 -48.14
CA THR A 19 -7.67 -15.57 -46.98
C THR A 19 -7.26 -14.11 -47.07
N LEU A 20 -8.03 -13.24 -46.41
CA LEU A 20 -7.57 -11.91 -46.02
C LEU A 20 -6.80 -12.06 -44.70
N ALA A 21 -5.48 -12.06 -44.79
CA ALA A 21 -4.60 -11.80 -43.67
C ALA A 21 -4.79 -10.32 -43.28
N LEU A 22 -5.71 -10.06 -42.36
CA LEU A 22 -5.78 -8.78 -41.67
C LEU A 22 -4.72 -8.80 -40.58
N GLY A 23 -3.57 -8.22 -40.94
CA GLY A 23 -2.59 -7.79 -39.94
C GLY A 23 -3.28 -6.83 -39.00
N PHE A 24 -3.47 -7.24 -37.75
CA PHE A 24 -3.78 -6.31 -36.66
C PHE A 24 -2.49 -5.54 -36.35
N PRO A 25 -2.50 -4.23 -36.54
CA PRO A 25 -1.29 -3.46 -36.30
C PRO A 25 -1.11 -3.21 -34.81
N ALA A 26 0.15 -3.14 -34.43
CA ALA A 26 0.70 -2.66 -33.19
C ALA A 26 0.28 -1.18 -32.87
N ARG A 27 -1.01 -0.89 -32.80
CA ARG A 27 -1.52 0.45 -32.50
C ARG A 27 -1.91 0.65 -31.04
N VAL A 28 -2.11 -0.43 -30.27
CA VAL A 28 -2.51 -0.32 -28.85
C VAL A 28 -1.34 0.13 -27.96
N ALA A 29 -0.09 -0.16 -28.36
CA ALA A 29 1.08 0.30 -27.61
C ALA A 29 1.43 1.79 -27.86
N ALA A 30 1.02 2.36 -28.99
CA ALA A 30 1.33 3.76 -29.33
C ALA A 30 0.35 4.77 -28.73
N GLU A 31 -0.90 4.39 -28.46
CA GLU A 31 -1.87 5.27 -27.81
C GLU A 31 -1.56 5.44 -26.31
N ASN A 32 -1.03 4.41 -25.65
CA ASN A 32 -0.62 4.49 -24.24
C ASN A 32 0.68 5.28 -24.02
N MET A 33 1.60 5.31 -24.97
CA MET A 33 2.85 6.09 -24.85
C MET A 33 2.61 7.60 -24.95
N ASN A 34 1.65 8.04 -25.76
CA ASN A 34 1.34 9.47 -25.91
C ASN A 34 0.63 10.07 -24.67
N ASP A 35 -0.12 9.26 -23.92
CA ASP A 35 -0.83 9.72 -22.72
C ASP A 35 0.12 9.80 -21.51
N THR A 36 1.12 8.94 -21.45
CA THR A 36 2.13 8.94 -20.39
C THR A 36 3.08 10.13 -20.50
N ASP A 37 3.49 10.50 -21.70
CA ASP A 37 4.36 11.66 -21.94
C ASP A 37 3.67 12.99 -21.60
N ASN A 38 2.35 13.05 -21.68
CA ASN A 38 1.59 14.28 -21.41
C ASN A 38 1.46 14.55 -19.89
N ILE A 39 1.38 13.52 -19.04
CA ILE A 39 1.14 13.71 -17.61
C ILE A 39 2.27 14.48 -16.92
N TYR A 40 3.52 14.28 -17.31
CA TYR A 40 4.66 14.98 -16.70
C TYR A 40 4.65 16.48 -16.96
N ASN A 41 4.01 16.91 -18.05
CA ASN A 41 3.86 18.33 -18.41
C ASN A 41 2.72 19.01 -17.64
N GLU A 42 1.77 18.23 -17.10
CA GLU A 42 0.58 18.75 -16.40
C GLU A 42 0.74 18.73 -14.87
N LEU A 43 1.85 18.21 -14.37
CA LEU A 43 2.10 18.15 -12.93
C LEU A 43 2.25 19.55 -12.31
N PRO A 44 1.76 19.74 -11.08
CA PRO A 44 1.91 21.01 -10.37
C PRO A 44 3.34 21.21 -9.82
N PHE A 45 4.26 20.32 -10.09
CA PHE A 45 5.67 20.37 -9.76
C PHE A 45 6.52 19.73 -10.86
N GLN A 46 7.80 20.04 -10.88
CA GLN A 46 8.71 19.49 -11.88
C GLN A 46 9.24 18.12 -11.42
N MET A 47 9.15 17.13 -12.28
CA MET A 47 9.86 15.85 -12.15
C MET A 47 10.23 15.31 -13.54
N ASN A 48 11.32 14.57 -13.60
CA ASN A 48 11.67 13.82 -14.80
C ASN A 48 10.75 12.60 -14.96
N ALA A 49 10.50 12.20 -16.19
CA ALA A 49 9.75 10.98 -16.47
C ALA A 49 10.43 9.75 -15.84
N VAL A 50 9.61 8.83 -15.33
CA VAL A 50 10.07 7.55 -14.78
C VAL A 50 10.69 6.73 -15.90
N GLN A 51 11.89 6.21 -15.68
CA GLN A 51 12.59 5.40 -16.66
C GLN A 51 12.21 3.92 -16.54
N LEU A 52 11.81 3.31 -17.63
CA LEU A 52 11.54 1.88 -17.69
C LEU A 52 12.83 1.05 -17.80
N PRO A 53 12.84 -0.17 -17.26
CA PRO A 53 13.96 -1.09 -17.44
C PRO A 53 14.07 -1.55 -18.91
N VAL A 54 15.29 -1.82 -19.34
CA VAL A 54 15.59 -2.40 -20.65
C VAL A 54 16.37 -3.69 -20.46
N PHE A 55 16.01 -4.72 -21.21
CA PHE A 55 16.60 -6.06 -21.04
C PHE A 55 17.22 -6.55 -22.35
N PRO A 56 18.33 -7.32 -22.29
CA PRO A 56 18.84 -8.07 -23.42
C PRO A 56 17.81 -9.07 -23.96
N ASP A 57 17.87 -9.34 -25.28
CA ASP A 57 17.03 -10.35 -25.93
C ASP A 57 17.59 -11.76 -25.69
N TYR A 58 17.49 -12.23 -24.46
CA TYR A 58 17.85 -13.56 -24.04
C TYR A 58 16.79 -14.13 -23.10
N THR A 59 16.32 -15.33 -23.38
CA THR A 59 15.19 -15.91 -22.67
C THR A 59 15.49 -17.35 -22.25
N ARG A 60 15.11 -17.71 -21.02
CA ARG A 60 15.13 -19.08 -20.47
C ARG A 60 13.86 -19.34 -19.67
N SER A 61 13.40 -20.60 -19.71
CA SER A 61 12.34 -21.08 -18.84
C SER A 61 12.92 -21.76 -17.58
N ILE A 62 12.25 -21.62 -16.44
CA ILE A 62 12.64 -22.36 -15.21
C ILE A 62 12.59 -23.87 -15.41
N THR A 63 11.78 -24.37 -16.35
CA THR A 63 11.67 -25.81 -16.67
C THR A 63 12.96 -26.38 -17.28
N GLU A 64 13.74 -25.56 -17.96
CA GLU A 64 15.06 -25.94 -18.48
C GLU A 64 16.08 -26.25 -17.37
N PHE A 65 15.79 -25.81 -16.15
CA PHE A 65 16.62 -25.98 -14.95
C PHE A 65 16.03 -26.98 -13.95
N GLY A 66 15.05 -27.77 -14.39
CA GLY A 66 14.48 -28.86 -13.63
C GLY A 66 13.30 -28.47 -12.74
N ALA A 67 12.67 -27.30 -12.95
CA ALA A 67 11.46 -26.93 -12.26
C ALA A 67 10.30 -27.88 -12.61
N VAL A 68 9.49 -28.25 -11.59
CA VAL A 68 8.35 -29.17 -11.69
C VAL A 68 7.09 -28.48 -11.15
N ALA A 69 6.04 -28.41 -11.97
CA ALA A 69 4.79 -27.71 -11.68
C ALA A 69 3.75 -28.61 -10.98
N ASP A 70 4.13 -29.33 -9.94
CA ASP A 70 3.27 -30.30 -9.22
C ASP A 70 2.71 -29.79 -7.88
N GLY A 71 3.12 -28.58 -7.45
CA GLY A 71 2.74 -28.01 -6.16
C GLY A 71 3.36 -28.68 -4.93
N ILE A 72 4.27 -29.64 -5.13
CA ILE A 72 4.92 -30.43 -4.07
C ILE A 72 6.44 -30.26 -4.12
N THR A 73 7.03 -30.34 -5.33
CA THR A 73 8.46 -30.21 -5.54
C THR A 73 8.90 -28.76 -5.26
N LEU A 74 9.91 -28.61 -4.39
CA LEU A 74 10.49 -27.30 -4.08
C LEU A 74 11.39 -26.84 -5.23
N ASN A 75 11.03 -25.75 -5.90
CA ASN A 75 11.69 -25.25 -7.11
C ASN A 75 12.71 -24.13 -6.87
N THR A 76 13.07 -23.83 -5.63
CA THR A 76 13.97 -22.71 -5.30
C THR A 76 15.29 -22.79 -6.08
N GLU A 77 15.91 -23.95 -6.15
CA GLU A 77 17.16 -24.17 -6.87
C GLU A 77 17.00 -23.97 -8.39
N ALA A 78 15.86 -24.38 -8.94
CA ALA A 78 15.58 -24.18 -10.37
C ALA A 78 15.41 -22.71 -10.73
N PHE A 79 14.71 -21.93 -9.90
CA PHE A 79 14.63 -20.47 -10.05
C PHE A 79 16.00 -19.82 -9.96
N ASP A 80 16.82 -20.17 -8.96
CA ASP A 80 18.16 -19.61 -8.78
C ASP A 80 19.06 -19.91 -9.98
N LYS A 81 19.05 -21.14 -10.50
CA LYS A 81 19.82 -21.54 -11.67
C LYS A 81 19.37 -20.78 -12.92
N ALA A 82 18.05 -20.63 -13.14
CA ALA A 82 17.52 -19.90 -14.28
C ALA A 82 17.92 -18.42 -14.24
N ILE A 83 17.73 -17.76 -13.10
CA ILE A 83 18.10 -16.35 -12.91
C ILE A 83 19.61 -16.17 -13.11
N LYS A 84 20.44 -17.01 -12.52
CA LYS A 84 21.89 -16.96 -12.66
C LYS A 84 22.34 -17.16 -14.11
N ALA A 85 21.79 -18.15 -14.81
CA ALA A 85 22.14 -18.42 -16.21
C ALA A 85 21.79 -17.23 -17.14
N VAL A 86 20.66 -16.53 -16.86
CA VAL A 86 20.27 -15.33 -17.60
C VAL A 86 21.18 -14.15 -17.23
N ALA A 87 21.48 -13.96 -15.94
CA ALA A 87 22.36 -12.89 -15.47
C ALA A 87 23.79 -13.03 -16.02
N GLU A 88 24.35 -14.23 -16.12
CA GLU A 88 25.68 -14.51 -16.72
C GLU A 88 25.77 -14.16 -18.21
N LYS A 89 24.62 -14.04 -18.90
CA LYS A 89 24.53 -13.54 -20.29
C LYS A 89 24.32 -12.03 -20.39
N GLY A 90 24.41 -11.32 -19.26
CA GLY A 90 24.19 -9.88 -19.17
C GLY A 90 22.75 -9.49 -18.86
N GLY A 91 21.85 -10.45 -18.69
CA GLY A 91 20.45 -10.25 -18.38
C GLY A 91 19.48 -10.83 -19.41
N GLY A 92 18.21 -10.60 -19.23
CA GLY A 92 17.14 -11.09 -20.10
C GLY A 92 15.90 -11.56 -19.34
N LYS A 93 15.13 -12.44 -19.97
CA LYS A 93 13.83 -12.91 -19.47
C LYS A 93 13.91 -14.32 -18.90
N VAL A 94 13.40 -14.48 -17.68
CA VAL A 94 13.15 -15.78 -17.06
C VAL A 94 11.64 -16.05 -17.11
N ILE A 95 11.23 -17.09 -17.81
CA ILE A 95 9.81 -17.46 -17.98
C ILE A 95 9.40 -18.44 -16.89
N VAL A 96 8.27 -18.16 -16.26
CA VAL A 96 7.52 -19.07 -15.41
C VAL A 96 6.27 -19.49 -16.17
N PRO A 97 6.22 -20.72 -16.73
CA PRO A 97 5.08 -21.20 -17.49
C PRO A 97 3.82 -21.41 -16.63
N ALA A 98 2.68 -21.61 -17.28
CA ALA A 98 1.45 -22.04 -16.60
C ALA A 98 1.70 -23.29 -15.76
N GLY A 99 1.19 -23.32 -14.51
CA GLY A 99 1.37 -24.42 -13.57
C GLY A 99 1.44 -23.96 -12.12
N LEU A 100 1.50 -24.93 -11.19
CA LEU A 100 1.62 -24.68 -9.74
C LEU A 100 3.07 -24.92 -9.28
N TRP A 101 3.77 -23.83 -8.97
CA TRP A 101 5.20 -23.83 -8.64
C TRP A 101 5.41 -23.56 -7.15
N LEU A 102 5.65 -24.61 -6.35
CA LEU A 102 6.06 -24.45 -4.95
C LEU A 102 7.53 -24.03 -4.91
N THR A 103 7.85 -22.95 -4.17
CA THR A 103 9.23 -22.47 -4.06
C THR A 103 9.52 -21.81 -2.71
N GLY A 104 10.78 -21.72 -2.34
CA GLY A 104 11.31 -20.80 -1.33
C GLY A 104 11.55 -19.40 -1.92
N PRO A 105 12.36 -18.56 -1.25
CA PRO A 105 12.63 -17.19 -1.70
C PRO A 105 13.23 -17.14 -3.12
N ILE A 106 12.80 -16.17 -3.89
CA ILE A 106 13.33 -15.81 -5.22
C ILE A 106 14.11 -14.51 -5.07
N VAL A 107 15.39 -14.51 -5.47
CA VAL A 107 16.28 -13.33 -5.45
C VAL A 107 16.55 -12.87 -6.87
N LEU A 108 16.04 -11.68 -7.23
CA LEU A 108 16.31 -11.11 -8.55
C LEU A 108 17.63 -10.34 -8.56
N GLN A 109 18.31 -10.41 -9.69
CA GLN A 109 19.56 -9.69 -9.96
C GLN A 109 19.32 -8.56 -10.97
N SER A 110 20.33 -7.72 -11.18
CA SER A 110 20.27 -6.70 -12.23
C SER A 110 20.02 -7.32 -13.61
N ASN A 111 19.27 -6.58 -14.43
CA ASN A 111 18.88 -6.95 -15.79
C ASN A 111 18.03 -8.23 -15.88
N ILE A 112 17.29 -8.59 -14.84
CA ILE A 112 16.40 -9.75 -14.84
C ILE A 112 14.94 -9.32 -14.97
N HIS A 113 14.28 -9.87 -15.99
CA HIS A 113 12.86 -9.80 -16.22
C HIS A 113 12.21 -11.15 -15.90
N LEU A 114 11.59 -11.29 -14.73
CA LEU A 114 10.77 -12.45 -14.38
C LEU A 114 9.39 -12.31 -15.04
N TYR A 115 9.07 -13.18 -15.97
CA TYR A 115 7.81 -13.17 -16.71
C TYR A 115 6.93 -14.36 -16.31
N LEU A 116 5.76 -14.09 -15.80
CA LEU A 116 4.77 -15.10 -15.42
C LEU A 116 3.73 -15.23 -16.53
N GLU A 117 3.66 -16.39 -17.15
CA GLU A 117 2.59 -16.68 -18.10
C GLU A 117 1.20 -16.66 -17.44
N GLU A 118 0.17 -16.55 -18.23
CA GLU A 118 -1.20 -16.69 -17.76
C GLU A 118 -1.40 -18.09 -17.14
N ASN A 119 -2.04 -18.16 -15.95
CA ASN A 119 -2.17 -19.37 -15.12
C ASN A 119 -0.85 -19.91 -14.52
N ALA A 120 0.25 -19.18 -14.55
CA ALA A 120 1.38 -19.45 -13.67
C ALA A 120 1.00 -19.07 -12.22
N LEU A 121 1.08 -20.02 -11.31
CA LEU A 121 0.86 -19.80 -9.88
C LEU A 121 2.13 -20.17 -9.12
N ILE A 122 2.81 -19.18 -8.56
CA ILE A 122 3.91 -19.37 -7.63
C ILE A 122 3.33 -19.40 -6.21
N LEU A 123 3.53 -20.52 -5.50
CA LEU A 123 3.19 -20.67 -4.10
C LEU A 123 4.46 -20.70 -3.26
N PHE A 124 4.60 -19.77 -2.34
CA PHE A 124 5.75 -19.76 -1.43
C PHE A 124 5.56 -20.76 -0.30
N THR A 125 6.64 -21.50 0.03
CA THR A 125 6.57 -22.62 0.98
C THR A 125 6.20 -22.17 2.39
N ALA A 126 5.45 -23.02 3.10
CA ALA A 126 5.15 -22.87 4.52
C ALA A 126 6.30 -23.33 5.43
N ASP A 127 7.36 -23.91 4.88
CA ASP A 127 8.56 -24.24 5.64
C ASP A 127 9.39 -22.96 5.87
N HIS A 128 9.20 -22.34 7.02
CA HIS A 128 9.87 -21.11 7.39
C HIS A 128 11.40 -21.25 7.53
N THR A 129 11.93 -22.48 7.59
CA THR A 129 13.39 -22.71 7.61
C THR A 129 14.05 -22.41 6.27
N GLN A 130 13.26 -22.38 5.18
CA GLN A 130 13.73 -22.01 3.85
C GLN A 130 14.00 -20.50 3.68
N TYR A 131 13.63 -19.68 4.69
CA TYR A 131 13.81 -18.24 4.65
C TYR A 131 14.92 -17.82 5.62
N PRO A 132 16.13 -17.52 5.13
CA PRO A 132 17.22 -17.05 5.98
C PRO A 132 16.82 -15.78 6.77
N ILE A 133 17.27 -15.69 8.03
CA ILE A 133 17.10 -14.46 8.82
C ILE A 133 18.19 -13.48 8.39
N ILE A 134 17.78 -12.35 7.86
CA ILE A 134 18.66 -11.31 7.31
C ILE A 134 18.51 -9.98 8.06
N LYS A 135 19.55 -9.15 8.02
CA LYS A 135 19.46 -7.74 8.43
C LYS A 135 18.69 -6.96 7.39
N THR A 136 17.68 -6.21 7.81
CA THR A 136 16.82 -5.43 6.93
C THR A 136 16.14 -4.30 7.70
N SER A 137 15.21 -3.61 7.06
CA SER A 137 14.31 -2.65 7.69
C SER A 137 12.88 -3.22 7.70
N PHE A 138 12.15 -2.97 8.77
CA PHE A 138 10.72 -3.26 8.88
C PHE A 138 10.02 -2.16 9.69
N GLU A 139 8.87 -1.71 9.24
CA GLU A 139 8.16 -0.56 9.84
C GLU A 139 9.07 0.66 10.06
N GLY A 140 9.96 0.92 9.10
CA GLY A 140 10.88 2.04 9.11
C GLY A 140 12.09 1.94 10.06
N LEU A 141 12.25 0.81 10.77
CA LEU A 141 13.33 0.57 11.73
C LEU A 141 14.29 -0.52 11.23
N GLU A 142 15.57 -0.38 11.57
CA GLU A 142 16.56 -1.44 11.31
C GLU A 142 16.35 -2.63 12.23
N THR A 143 16.31 -3.84 11.67
CA THR A 143 16.03 -5.08 12.41
C THR A 143 16.53 -6.31 11.65
N ARG A 144 16.19 -7.51 12.14
CA ARG A 144 16.26 -8.77 11.39
C ARG A 144 14.88 -9.31 11.10
N ARG A 145 14.69 -9.84 9.88
CA ARG A 145 13.46 -10.54 9.45
C ARG A 145 13.85 -11.75 8.62
N CYS A 146 12.92 -12.67 8.44
CA CYS A 146 13.07 -13.66 7.40
C CYS A 146 13.17 -12.99 6.02
N GLN A 147 13.98 -13.55 5.14
CA GLN A 147 14.12 -13.07 3.77
C GLN A 147 12.77 -13.03 3.07
N SER A 148 12.50 -11.98 2.33
CA SER A 148 11.25 -11.84 1.56
C SER A 148 11.13 -12.93 0.50
N PRO A 149 9.90 -13.45 0.29
CA PRO A 149 9.62 -14.40 -0.78
C PRO A 149 10.15 -13.93 -2.15
N ILE A 150 10.07 -12.62 -2.41
CA ILE A 150 10.64 -12.01 -3.60
C ILE A 150 11.51 -10.84 -3.16
N SER A 151 12.77 -10.83 -3.59
CA SER A 151 13.69 -9.75 -3.21
C SER A 151 14.67 -9.36 -4.30
N ALA A 152 15.09 -8.09 -4.26
CA ALA A 152 16.22 -7.56 -5.02
C ALA A 152 16.91 -6.48 -4.19
N VAL A 153 18.24 -6.43 -4.21
CA VAL A 153 19.03 -5.44 -3.47
C VAL A 153 20.10 -4.86 -4.38
N ASN A 154 20.18 -3.52 -4.45
CA ASN A 154 21.13 -2.80 -5.28
C ASN A 154 21.09 -3.21 -6.77
N ALA A 155 19.92 -3.63 -7.27
CA ALA A 155 19.75 -4.10 -8.65
C ALA A 155 19.23 -2.98 -9.56
N GLU A 156 19.64 -3.01 -10.82
CA GLU A 156 19.13 -2.11 -11.86
C GLU A 156 18.48 -2.92 -12.97
N ASN A 157 17.45 -2.36 -13.61
CA ASN A 157 16.64 -3.02 -14.63
C ASN A 157 16.04 -4.34 -14.10
N VAL A 158 15.05 -4.23 -13.22
CA VAL A 158 14.37 -5.39 -12.63
C VAL A 158 12.89 -5.33 -12.98
N ALA A 159 12.35 -6.41 -13.52
CA ALA A 159 10.93 -6.48 -13.83
C ALA A 159 10.29 -7.78 -13.37
N ILE A 160 9.02 -7.68 -12.96
CA ILE A 160 8.09 -8.81 -12.80
C ILE A 160 6.84 -8.46 -13.59
N THR A 161 6.57 -9.21 -14.65
CA THR A 161 5.43 -8.92 -15.53
C THR A 161 4.68 -10.19 -15.94
N GLY A 162 3.54 -10.00 -16.60
CA GLY A 162 2.70 -11.08 -17.09
C GLY A 162 1.32 -11.10 -16.43
N LYS A 163 0.69 -12.28 -16.36
CA LYS A 163 -0.66 -12.45 -15.80
C LYS A 163 -0.75 -13.53 -14.71
N GLY A 164 0.41 -14.00 -14.25
CA GLY A 164 0.48 -15.01 -13.20
C GLY A 164 0.21 -14.46 -11.80
N VAL A 165 0.15 -15.37 -10.84
CA VAL A 165 -0.14 -15.09 -9.43
C VAL A 165 1.04 -15.50 -8.56
N MET A 166 1.41 -14.67 -7.60
CA MET A 166 2.39 -14.95 -6.55
C MET A 166 1.69 -14.97 -5.20
N ASP A 167 1.53 -16.13 -4.60
CA ASP A 167 0.88 -16.33 -3.30
C ASP A 167 1.94 -16.49 -2.20
N GLY A 168 1.99 -15.52 -1.29
CA GLY A 168 2.95 -15.47 -0.18
C GLY A 168 2.69 -16.48 0.93
N ASN A 169 1.59 -17.26 0.85
CA ASN A 169 1.19 -18.23 1.87
C ASN A 169 1.16 -17.65 3.29
N GLY A 170 0.72 -16.39 3.37
CA GLY A 170 0.83 -15.57 4.59
C GLY A 170 0.03 -16.09 5.78
N ASP A 171 -0.96 -16.95 5.55
CA ASP A 171 -1.74 -17.57 6.62
C ASP A 171 -0.88 -18.40 7.57
N THR A 172 0.24 -18.94 7.08
CA THR A 172 1.19 -19.71 7.89
C THR A 172 2.04 -18.84 8.81
N TRP A 173 2.10 -17.53 8.54
CA TRP A 173 2.93 -16.57 9.26
C TRP A 173 2.15 -15.66 10.22
N ARG A 174 0.92 -15.29 9.86
CA ARG A 174 0.20 -14.19 10.51
C ARG A 174 -0.45 -14.60 11.82
N PRO A 175 -0.31 -13.82 12.89
CA PRO A 175 -1.21 -13.91 14.02
C PRO A 175 -2.61 -13.42 13.60
N VAL A 176 -3.64 -13.91 14.28
CA VAL A 176 -5.04 -13.56 13.98
C VAL A 176 -5.75 -13.10 15.25
N LYS A 177 -6.38 -11.94 15.21
CA LYS A 177 -7.23 -11.43 16.28
C LYS A 177 -8.63 -12.04 16.19
N LYS A 178 -9.14 -12.56 17.30
CA LYS A 178 -10.48 -13.16 17.41
C LYS A 178 -11.60 -12.22 16.91
N GLY A 179 -11.52 -10.94 17.25
CA GLY A 179 -12.48 -9.92 16.83
C GLY A 179 -12.54 -9.68 15.31
N LYS A 180 -11.56 -10.19 14.56
CA LYS A 180 -11.52 -10.16 13.09
C LYS A 180 -12.13 -11.40 12.44
N MET A 181 -12.73 -12.33 13.21
CA MET A 181 -13.28 -13.58 12.69
C MET A 181 -14.68 -13.87 13.21
N THR A 182 -15.46 -14.60 12.44
CA THR A 182 -16.69 -15.19 12.96
C THR A 182 -16.38 -16.31 13.94
N GLY A 183 -17.29 -16.59 14.87
CA GLY A 183 -17.09 -17.67 15.86
C GLY A 183 -16.77 -19.04 15.24
N GLY A 184 -17.34 -19.35 14.07
CA GLY A 184 -17.06 -20.59 13.35
C GLY A 184 -15.65 -20.61 12.73
N GLN A 185 -15.20 -19.49 12.16
CA GLN A 185 -13.82 -19.35 11.65
C GLN A 185 -12.81 -19.46 12.76
N TRP A 186 -13.05 -18.76 13.89
CA TRP A 186 -12.18 -18.81 15.07
C TRP A 186 -12.02 -20.22 15.61
N LYS A 187 -13.13 -20.96 15.78
CA LYS A 187 -13.08 -22.36 16.25
C LYS A 187 -12.25 -23.25 15.31
N ARG A 188 -12.40 -23.09 14.00
CA ARG A 188 -11.60 -23.87 13.03
C ARG A 188 -10.12 -23.50 13.10
N LEU A 189 -9.80 -22.22 13.21
CA LEU A 189 -8.43 -21.75 13.33
C LEU A 189 -7.74 -22.31 14.58
N VAL A 190 -8.38 -22.21 15.74
CA VAL A 190 -7.85 -22.76 17.00
C VAL A 190 -7.69 -24.29 16.91
N ALA A 191 -8.63 -24.99 16.27
CA ALA A 191 -8.54 -26.44 16.08
C ALA A 191 -7.46 -26.89 15.08
N SER A 192 -6.96 -26.00 14.22
CA SER A 192 -5.87 -26.32 13.28
C SER A 192 -4.49 -26.37 13.93
N GLY A 193 -4.36 -26.01 15.20
CA GLY A 193 -3.10 -25.94 15.93
C GLY A 193 -2.75 -24.50 16.32
N GLY A 194 -1.45 -24.22 16.51
CA GLY A 194 -0.98 -22.93 16.99
C GLY A 194 -1.22 -22.73 18.49
N VAL A 195 -1.07 -21.49 18.95
CA VAL A 195 -1.20 -21.13 20.37
C VAL A 195 -2.03 -19.87 20.54
N LEU A 196 -2.71 -19.75 21.70
CA LEU A 196 -3.44 -18.54 22.06
C LEU A 196 -2.65 -17.71 23.07
N ASP A 197 -2.82 -16.39 23.01
CA ASP A 197 -2.37 -15.52 24.08
C ASP A 197 -3.13 -15.81 25.40
N LYS A 198 -2.66 -15.24 26.52
CA LYS A 198 -3.26 -15.48 27.84
C LYS A 198 -4.74 -15.04 27.92
N ALA A 199 -5.16 -14.08 27.12
CA ALA A 199 -6.53 -13.57 27.08
C ALA A 199 -7.44 -14.42 26.18
N GLY A 200 -6.88 -15.31 25.32
CA GLY A 200 -7.62 -16.06 24.33
C GLY A 200 -8.15 -15.19 23.17
N GLU A 201 -7.56 -14.03 22.95
CA GLU A 201 -8.03 -13.05 21.96
C GLU A 201 -7.13 -12.98 20.72
N VAL A 202 -5.89 -13.49 20.78
CA VAL A 202 -4.96 -13.56 19.64
C VAL A 202 -4.46 -14.99 19.48
N TRP A 203 -4.62 -15.53 18.28
CA TRP A 203 -4.03 -16.80 17.85
C TRP A 203 -2.69 -16.52 17.16
N TYR A 204 -1.69 -17.34 17.48
CA TYR A 204 -0.37 -17.33 16.84
C TYR A 204 -0.09 -18.69 16.18
N PRO A 205 0.58 -18.73 15.01
CA PRO A 205 0.86 -19.98 14.33
C PRO A 205 1.79 -20.93 15.12
N SER A 206 2.60 -20.39 16.03
CA SER A 206 3.51 -21.17 16.89
C SER A 206 3.86 -20.44 18.19
N GLU A 207 4.46 -21.16 19.14
CA GLU A 207 5.04 -20.56 20.35
C GLU A 207 6.15 -19.56 20.02
N GLY A 208 6.96 -19.85 18.97
CA GLY A 208 7.99 -18.94 18.49
C GLY A 208 7.41 -17.60 18.01
N SER A 209 6.28 -17.65 17.31
CA SER A 209 5.56 -16.45 16.89
C SER A 209 5.06 -15.64 18.09
N MET A 210 4.43 -16.28 19.07
CA MET A 210 3.96 -15.61 20.29
C MET A 210 5.13 -15.02 21.10
N LYS A 211 6.24 -15.78 21.25
CA LYS A 211 7.45 -15.30 21.93
C LYS A 211 8.02 -14.04 21.26
N GLY A 212 8.08 -14.02 19.94
CA GLY A 212 8.55 -12.87 19.18
C GLY A 212 7.64 -11.66 19.35
N ALA A 213 6.32 -11.83 19.37
CA ALA A 213 5.37 -10.77 19.66
C ALA A 213 5.61 -10.14 21.04
N MET A 214 5.89 -10.96 22.05
CA MET A 214 6.16 -10.51 23.41
C MET A 214 7.51 -9.76 23.54
N ALA A 215 8.45 -9.97 22.63
CA ALA A 215 9.72 -9.25 22.59
C ALA A 215 9.61 -7.85 21.94
N CYS A 216 8.47 -7.51 21.37
CA CYS A 216 8.27 -6.23 20.69
C CYS A 216 7.82 -5.15 21.70
N LYS A 217 8.50 -4.02 21.70
CA LYS A 217 8.12 -2.80 22.43
C LYS A 217 7.76 -1.65 21.48
N ASN A 218 8.38 -1.62 20.32
CA ASN A 218 8.16 -0.60 19.30
C ASN A 218 7.58 -1.27 18.04
N PHE A 219 6.27 -1.25 17.89
CA PHE A 219 5.51 -1.97 16.87
C PHE A 219 5.89 -3.47 16.80
N ASN A 220 6.20 -3.99 15.60
CA ASN A 220 6.53 -5.40 15.41
C ASN A 220 8.05 -5.67 15.33
N VAL A 221 8.87 -4.78 15.85
CA VAL A 221 10.33 -4.92 15.88
C VAL A 221 10.78 -5.49 17.23
N PRO A 222 11.30 -6.75 17.29
CA PRO A 222 11.77 -7.36 18.53
C PRO A 222 12.99 -6.66 19.08
N GLU A 223 13.03 -6.49 20.40
CA GLU A 223 14.14 -5.92 21.15
C GLU A 223 14.73 -6.94 22.13
N GLY A 224 16.00 -6.72 22.51
CA GLY A 224 16.67 -7.57 23.50
C GLY A 224 17.04 -8.97 22.99
N ILE A 225 17.04 -9.19 21.68
CA ILE A 225 17.45 -10.43 21.02
C ILE A 225 18.91 -10.26 20.56
N ASN A 226 19.84 -11.06 21.09
CA ASN A 226 21.28 -10.85 20.93
C ASN A 226 22.00 -11.95 20.15
N THR A 227 21.54 -13.20 20.25
CA THR A 227 22.19 -14.35 19.60
C THR A 227 21.40 -14.88 18.42
N ASP A 228 22.06 -15.59 17.52
CA ASP A 228 21.42 -16.21 16.37
C ASP A 228 20.41 -17.30 16.79
N GLU A 229 20.65 -17.98 17.91
CA GLU A 229 19.74 -18.96 18.50
C GLU A 229 18.46 -18.28 18.99
N GLU A 230 18.57 -17.12 19.65
CA GLU A 230 17.41 -16.35 20.09
C GLU A 230 16.60 -15.86 18.89
N TRP A 231 17.25 -15.32 17.83
CA TRP A 231 16.58 -14.94 16.59
C TRP A 231 15.89 -16.13 15.93
N ASN A 232 16.52 -17.29 15.87
CA ASN A 232 15.90 -18.51 15.34
C ASN A 232 14.70 -18.97 16.17
N SER A 233 14.72 -18.78 17.49
CA SER A 233 13.62 -19.17 18.38
C SER A 233 12.33 -18.37 18.17
N ILE A 234 12.41 -17.22 17.49
CA ILE A 234 11.27 -16.35 17.15
C ILE A 234 11.06 -16.24 15.64
N ARG A 235 11.65 -17.12 14.84
CA ARG A 235 11.62 -17.11 13.37
C ARG A 235 10.21 -16.85 12.82
N ASP A 236 9.20 -17.54 13.34
CA ASP A 236 7.83 -17.45 12.85
C ASP A 236 7.17 -16.08 13.12
N TRP A 237 7.74 -15.27 14.02
CA TRP A 237 7.36 -13.87 14.20
C TRP A 237 8.01 -12.93 13.19
N LEU A 238 9.15 -13.32 12.66
CA LEU A 238 9.93 -12.51 11.73
C LEU A 238 9.32 -12.52 10.32
N ARG A 239 8.01 -12.35 10.24
CA ARG A 239 7.21 -12.33 9.01
C ARG A 239 7.83 -11.41 7.97
N PRO A 240 8.22 -11.89 6.79
CA PRO A 240 8.74 -11.01 5.74
C PRO A 240 7.64 -10.22 5.05
N VAL A 241 7.99 -9.15 4.36
CA VAL A 241 7.15 -8.58 3.31
C VAL A 241 7.18 -9.51 2.09
N LEU A 242 6.12 -9.54 1.28
CA LEU A 242 6.09 -10.46 0.14
C LEU A 242 7.14 -10.07 -0.92
N LEU A 243 7.15 -8.82 -1.34
CA LEU A 243 8.13 -8.28 -2.26
C LEU A 243 8.94 -7.17 -1.58
N SER A 244 10.25 -7.35 -1.47
CA SER A 244 11.19 -6.37 -0.95
C SER A 244 12.22 -6.00 -2.00
N PHE A 245 12.08 -4.82 -2.60
CA PHE A 245 13.11 -4.25 -3.47
C PHE A 245 13.79 -3.11 -2.74
N LYS A 246 15.11 -3.24 -2.52
CA LYS A 246 15.88 -2.28 -1.74
C LYS A 246 17.00 -1.67 -2.58
N LYS A 247 17.01 -0.32 -2.68
CA LYS A 247 18.01 0.43 -3.46
C LYS A 247 18.11 -0.02 -4.91
N CYS A 248 16.97 -0.36 -5.51
CA CYS A 248 16.88 -0.76 -6.91
C CYS A 248 16.57 0.44 -7.81
N LYS A 249 16.96 0.35 -9.09
CA LYS A 249 16.69 1.38 -10.10
C LYS A 249 16.01 0.77 -11.31
N LYS A 250 15.10 1.53 -11.92
CA LYS A 250 14.32 1.10 -13.09
C LYS A 250 13.60 -0.21 -12.82
N VAL A 251 12.60 -0.12 -11.96
CA VAL A 251 11.76 -1.25 -11.52
C VAL A 251 10.45 -1.24 -12.27
N LEU A 252 10.02 -2.39 -12.78
CA LEU A 252 8.71 -2.56 -13.42
C LEU A 252 7.95 -3.74 -12.80
N LEU A 253 6.78 -3.46 -12.22
CA LEU A 253 5.79 -4.47 -11.84
C LEU A 253 4.56 -4.27 -12.72
N GLN A 254 4.18 -5.26 -13.55
CA GLN A 254 3.09 -5.06 -14.51
C GLN A 254 2.21 -6.30 -14.70
N GLY A 255 0.91 -6.12 -14.50
CA GLY A 255 -0.14 -7.08 -14.85
C GLY A 255 -0.26 -8.31 -13.96
N VAL A 256 0.68 -8.54 -13.06
CA VAL A 256 0.72 -9.71 -12.16
C VAL A 256 -0.14 -9.50 -10.92
N THR A 257 -0.52 -10.60 -10.27
CA THR A 257 -1.24 -10.59 -8.99
C THR A 257 -0.31 -11.02 -7.85
N PHE A 258 -0.22 -10.20 -6.81
CA PHE A 258 0.41 -10.53 -5.53
C PHE A 258 -0.67 -10.79 -4.50
N LYS A 259 -0.54 -11.89 -3.76
CA LYS A 259 -1.62 -12.35 -2.91
C LYS A 259 -1.09 -12.88 -1.58
N ASN A 260 -1.93 -12.69 -0.53
CA ASN A 260 -1.77 -13.39 0.74
C ASN A 260 -0.38 -13.23 1.35
N SER A 261 0.07 -11.98 1.48
CA SER A 261 1.38 -11.63 2.05
C SER A 261 1.51 -12.01 3.52
N PRO A 262 2.70 -12.43 3.99
CA PRO A 262 2.98 -12.61 5.42
C PRO A 262 2.85 -11.33 6.26
N SER A 263 3.18 -10.17 5.69
CA SER A 263 3.01 -8.82 6.26
C SER A 263 2.70 -7.82 5.14
N TRP A 264 3.40 -6.68 5.02
CA TRP A 264 3.27 -5.77 3.88
C TRP A 264 3.46 -6.51 2.56
N CYS A 265 2.73 -6.15 1.52
CA CYS A 265 2.80 -6.88 0.26
C CYS A 265 3.92 -6.35 -0.64
N LEU A 266 3.78 -5.16 -1.18
CA LEU A 266 4.78 -4.54 -2.04
C LEU A 266 5.57 -3.49 -1.25
N HIS A 267 6.87 -3.69 -1.09
CA HIS A 267 7.74 -2.78 -0.33
C HIS A 267 9.01 -2.41 -1.12
N PRO A 268 8.91 -1.48 -2.08
CA PRO A 268 10.07 -0.79 -2.60
C PRO A 268 10.63 0.17 -1.52
N LEU A 269 11.93 0.04 -1.21
CA LEU A 269 12.64 0.84 -0.22
C LEU A 269 13.87 1.51 -0.84
N SER A 270 13.98 2.83 -0.77
CA SER A 270 15.08 3.62 -1.34
C SER A 270 15.31 3.32 -2.84
N CYS A 271 14.25 3.05 -3.58
CA CYS A 271 14.30 2.74 -5.01
C CYS A 271 14.08 4.00 -5.86
N GLU A 272 14.53 3.94 -7.10
CA GLU A 272 14.45 5.03 -8.06
C GLU A 272 13.92 4.53 -9.42
N ASP A 273 13.07 5.31 -10.07
CA ASP A 273 12.40 4.96 -11.33
C ASP A 273 11.56 3.67 -11.22
N ILE A 274 10.40 3.79 -10.59
CA ILE A 274 9.52 2.66 -10.29
C ILE A 274 8.22 2.81 -11.08
N THR A 275 7.85 1.81 -11.86
CA THR A 275 6.54 1.70 -12.49
C THR A 275 5.79 0.50 -11.93
N ILE A 276 4.58 0.73 -11.42
CA ILE A 276 3.64 -0.31 -10.99
C ILE A 276 2.35 -0.08 -11.78
N ASP A 277 2.09 -0.93 -12.77
CA ASP A 277 1.00 -0.76 -13.72
C ASP A 277 0.13 -2.01 -13.83
N GLY A 278 -1.17 -1.85 -13.68
CA GLY A 278 -2.14 -2.94 -13.82
C GLY A 278 -1.94 -4.10 -12.84
N VAL A 279 -1.27 -3.87 -11.72
CA VAL A 279 -1.01 -4.88 -10.68
C VAL A 279 -2.24 -5.06 -9.81
N THR A 280 -2.50 -6.31 -9.43
CA THR A 280 -3.49 -6.65 -8.40
C THR A 280 -2.78 -7.09 -7.11
N VAL A 281 -3.15 -6.49 -5.98
CA VAL A 281 -2.81 -7.00 -4.65
C VAL A 281 -4.09 -7.49 -3.97
N SER A 282 -4.05 -8.70 -3.40
CA SER A 282 -5.18 -9.29 -2.69
C SER A 282 -4.74 -9.91 -1.37
N ASN A 283 -4.83 -9.14 -0.30
CA ASN A 283 -4.62 -9.61 1.06
C ASN A 283 -5.95 -9.83 1.78
N PRO A 284 -6.07 -10.83 2.67
CA PRO A 284 -7.28 -10.98 3.48
C PRO A 284 -7.53 -9.74 4.34
N TRP A 285 -8.79 -9.31 4.45
CA TRP A 285 -9.20 -8.14 5.24
C TRP A 285 -8.79 -8.21 6.73
N TYR A 286 -8.57 -9.40 7.26
CA TYR A 286 -8.14 -9.64 8.64
C TYR A 286 -6.61 -9.71 8.80
N SER A 287 -5.85 -9.58 7.72
CA SER A 287 -4.38 -9.67 7.76
C SER A 287 -3.79 -8.46 8.49
N GLN A 288 -3.12 -8.73 9.62
CA GLN A 288 -2.40 -7.70 10.35
C GLN A 288 -1.15 -7.26 9.60
N ASN A 289 -0.95 -5.95 9.47
CA ASN A 289 0.09 -5.37 8.63
C ASN A 289 0.02 -5.90 7.20
N GLY A 290 -1.20 -6.13 6.70
CA GLY A 290 -1.46 -6.59 5.34
C GLY A 290 -1.61 -5.44 4.37
N ASP A 291 -0.74 -4.42 4.48
CA ASP A 291 -0.67 -3.28 3.58
C ASP A 291 -0.46 -3.75 2.14
N ALA A 292 -1.09 -3.10 1.17
CA ALA A 292 -0.93 -3.52 -0.22
C ALA A 292 0.34 -2.96 -0.85
N LEU A 293 0.61 -1.67 -0.67
CA LEU A 293 1.81 -1.01 -1.18
C LEU A 293 2.35 -0.02 -0.14
N ASP A 294 3.59 -0.24 0.27
CA ASP A 294 4.40 0.68 1.06
C ASP A 294 5.56 1.20 0.22
N LEU A 295 5.40 2.38 -0.35
CA LEU A 295 6.47 3.04 -1.09
C LEU A 295 7.31 3.84 -0.11
N GLU A 296 8.49 3.32 0.27
CA GLU A 296 9.30 3.91 1.33
C GLU A 296 10.59 4.55 0.80
N SER A 297 10.78 5.86 1.06
CA SER A 297 11.99 6.61 0.67
C SER A 297 12.33 6.49 -0.83
N CYS A 298 11.33 6.35 -1.68
CA CYS A 298 11.50 6.18 -3.12
C CYS A 298 11.47 7.51 -3.87
N ASN A 299 12.13 7.55 -5.01
CA ASN A 299 12.18 8.73 -5.87
C ASN A 299 11.82 8.39 -7.30
N ARG A 300 10.93 9.15 -7.90
CA ARG A 300 10.33 8.93 -9.23
C ARG A 300 9.59 7.60 -9.34
N ALA A 301 8.30 7.63 -9.01
CA ALA A 301 7.43 6.48 -9.13
C ALA A 301 6.14 6.83 -9.88
N LEU A 302 5.66 5.87 -10.70
CA LEU A 302 4.36 5.88 -11.36
C LEU A 302 3.59 4.63 -10.94
N ILE A 303 2.44 4.83 -10.28
CA ILE A 303 1.55 3.76 -9.81
C ILE A 303 0.19 3.97 -10.46
N GLU A 304 -0.17 3.10 -11.40
CA GLU A 304 -1.38 3.30 -12.18
C GLU A 304 -2.13 2.02 -12.52
N ASN A 305 -3.44 2.16 -12.76
CA ASN A 305 -4.32 1.09 -13.22
C ASN A 305 -4.37 -0.14 -12.30
N CYS A 306 -4.01 0.02 -11.02
CA CYS A 306 -3.89 -1.07 -10.07
C CYS A 306 -5.17 -1.28 -9.25
N SER A 307 -5.32 -2.50 -8.73
CA SER A 307 -6.36 -2.89 -7.80
C SER A 307 -5.75 -3.40 -6.49
N PHE A 308 -6.04 -2.75 -5.38
CA PHE A 308 -5.50 -3.06 -4.07
C PHE A 308 -6.61 -3.49 -3.11
N ASP A 309 -6.52 -4.70 -2.58
CA ASP A 309 -7.36 -5.22 -1.51
C ASP A 309 -6.47 -5.55 -0.31
N ALA A 310 -6.54 -4.74 0.75
CA ALA A 310 -5.61 -4.74 1.86
C ALA A 310 -6.28 -5.10 3.19
N GLY A 311 -5.50 -5.65 4.12
CA GLY A 311 -5.93 -5.85 5.51
C GLY A 311 -5.45 -4.73 6.43
N ASP A 312 -4.59 -3.83 5.94
CA ASP A 312 -4.10 -2.62 6.57
C ASP A 312 -4.11 -1.47 5.54
N ASP A 313 -3.10 -0.63 5.40
CA ASP A 313 -3.13 0.50 4.47
C ASP A 313 -3.14 0.04 2.98
N GLY A 314 -3.87 0.75 2.13
CA GLY A 314 -3.95 0.46 0.69
C GLY A 314 -2.71 0.93 -0.05
N ILE A 315 -2.64 2.23 -0.37
CA ILE A 315 -1.46 2.86 -0.98
C ILE A 315 -0.82 3.77 0.06
N CYS A 316 0.35 3.39 0.58
CA CYS A 316 1.01 4.09 1.67
C CYS A 316 2.39 4.65 1.27
N LEU A 317 2.62 5.93 1.55
CA LEU A 317 3.91 6.59 1.36
C LEU A 317 4.63 6.73 2.70
N LYS A 318 5.84 6.18 2.76
CA LYS A 318 6.68 6.14 3.97
C LYS A 318 8.09 6.65 3.69
N SER A 319 8.83 7.00 4.75
CA SER A 319 10.24 7.43 4.64
C SER A 319 11.03 7.19 5.94
N GLY A 320 10.79 6.03 6.54
CA GLY A 320 11.46 5.62 7.78
C GLY A 320 10.83 6.19 9.04
N LYS A 321 11.25 5.66 10.17
CA LYS A 321 10.66 5.91 11.49
C LYS A 321 11.69 6.49 12.44
N ASP A 322 11.27 7.50 13.20
CA ASP A 322 12.00 8.10 14.30
C ASP A 322 13.43 8.50 13.90
N GLU A 323 14.42 8.25 14.74
CA GLU A 323 15.83 8.56 14.49
C GLU A 323 16.38 7.83 13.25
N ASP A 324 16.03 6.56 13.04
CA ASP A 324 16.49 5.79 11.87
C ASP A 324 16.05 6.45 10.56
N GLY A 325 14.79 6.89 10.50
CA GLY A 325 14.26 7.60 9.33
C GLY A 325 14.88 8.98 9.13
N ARG A 326 15.05 9.78 10.21
CA ARG A 326 15.70 11.10 10.14
C ARG A 326 17.16 10.97 9.73
N ARG A 327 17.90 10.01 10.30
CA ARG A 327 19.31 9.74 9.96
C ARG A 327 19.48 9.29 8.50
N ARG A 328 18.57 8.47 7.99
CA ARG A 328 18.55 8.10 6.56
C ARG A 328 18.31 9.32 5.68
N GLY A 329 17.39 10.20 6.06
CA GLY A 329 17.16 11.49 5.41
C GLY A 329 16.68 11.39 3.96
N GLU A 330 16.14 10.24 3.55
CA GLU A 330 15.66 9.97 2.20
C GLU A 330 14.13 10.15 2.15
N PRO A 331 13.59 11.20 1.53
CA PRO A 331 12.16 11.39 1.40
C PRO A 331 11.56 10.42 0.39
N CYS A 332 10.28 10.11 0.55
CA CYS A 332 9.46 9.57 -0.54
C CYS A 332 8.99 10.75 -1.40
N GLN A 333 9.39 10.80 -2.68
CA GLN A 333 9.18 11.99 -3.49
C GLN A 333 9.01 11.74 -4.98
N ASN A 334 8.41 12.73 -5.67
CA ASN A 334 8.17 12.68 -7.11
C ASN A 334 7.35 11.44 -7.50
N VAL A 335 6.15 11.33 -6.96
CA VAL A 335 5.29 10.15 -7.12
C VAL A 335 3.99 10.53 -7.79
N ILE A 336 3.62 9.79 -8.81
CA ILE A 336 2.34 9.85 -9.51
C ILE A 336 1.54 8.59 -9.17
N ILE A 337 0.32 8.77 -8.68
CA ILE A 337 -0.63 7.70 -8.35
C ILE A 337 -1.93 8.01 -9.07
N ARG A 338 -2.31 7.20 -10.06
CA ARG A 338 -3.52 7.48 -10.84
C ARG A 338 -4.29 6.23 -11.24
N ASN A 339 -5.60 6.39 -11.47
CA ASN A 339 -6.47 5.33 -12.01
C ASN A 339 -6.47 4.07 -11.14
N ASN A 340 -6.31 4.18 -9.82
CA ASN A 340 -6.24 3.02 -8.93
C ASN A 340 -7.56 2.82 -8.17
N ILE A 341 -7.84 1.58 -7.82
CA ILE A 341 -8.95 1.19 -6.96
C ILE A 341 -8.39 0.55 -5.69
N VAL A 342 -8.87 1.01 -4.52
CA VAL A 342 -8.60 0.36 -3.23
C VAL A 342 -9.91 -0.18 -2.69
N LEU A 343 -10.00 -1.49 -2.50
CA LEU A 343 -11.23 -2.19 -2.15
C LEU A 343 -11.47 -2.28 -0.65
N HIS A 344 -10.44 -2.51 0.15
CA HIS A 344 -10.44 -2.49 1.63
C HIS A 344 -9.10 -1.95 2.10
N GLY A 345 -9.00 -1.70 3.38
CA GLY A 345 -7.77 -1.26 4.03
C GLY A 345 -8.03 -0.21 5.10
N HIS A 346 -7.04 0.05 5.95
CA HIS A 346 -7.14 1.08 6.97
C HIS A 346 -7.08 2.51 6.40
N GLY A 347 -6.63 2.67 5.16
CA GLY A 347 -6.69 3.92 4.41
C GLY A 347 -6.58 3.69 2.91
N GLY A 348 -7.29 4.47 2.09
CA GLY A 348 -7.22 4.38 0.63
C GLY A 348 -5.89 4.91 0.11
N PHE A 349 -5.61 6.19 0.35
CA PHE A 349 -4.30 6.81 0.18
C PHE A 349 -3.79 7.30 1.54
N VAL A 350 -2.56 6.93 1.88
CA VAL A 350 -1.98 7.13 3.21
C VAL A 350 -0.60 7.78 3.12
N VAL A 351 -0.34 8.74 4.00
CA VAL A 351 0.99 9.27 4.28
C VAL A 351 1.33 8.98 5.74
N GLY A 352 2.39 8.21 5.96
CA GLY A 352 2.88 7.89 7.30
C GLY A 352 2.30 6.58 7.88
N SER A 353 2.41 6.38 9.21
CA SER A 353 3.05 7.26 10.22
C SER A 353 4.57 7.37 10.10
N GLU A 354 5.24 6.40 9.49
CA GLU A 354 6.69 6.34 9.28
C GLU A 354 7.08 7.31 8.14
N MET A 355 7.15 8.61 8.43
CA MET A 355 7.45 9.66 7.45
C MET A 355 8.64 10.55 7.86
N SER A 356 9.56 10.01 8.65
CA SER A 356 10.65 10.78 9.29
C SER A 356 11.64 11.38 8.30
N GLY A 357 11.82 10.78 7.11
CA GLY A 357 12.61 11.34 6.02
C GLY A 357 11.88 12.37 5.14
N GLY A 358 10.56 12.55 5.36
CA GLY A 358 9.71 13.46 4.59
C GLY A 358 8.98 12.79 3.42
N VAL A 359 7.90 13.45 2.97
CA VAL A 359 7.11 13.06 1.78
C VAL A 359 6.82 14.33 0.99
N LYS A 360 7.18 14.40 -0.30
CA LYS A 360 6.99 15.61 -1.08
C LYS A 360 6.82 15.38 -2.59
N ASN A 361 6.21 16.34 -3.27
CA ASN A 361 5.95 16.28 -4.70
C ASN A 361 5.13 15.02 -5.05
N ILE A 362 3.93 14.93 -4.55
CA ILE A 362 3.03 13.80 -4.76
C ILE A 362 1.81 14.25 -5.56
N TYR A 363 1.48 13.51 -6.58
CA TYR A 363 0.28 13.73 -7.40
C TYR A 363 -0.61 12.49 -7.36
N VAL A 364 -1.84 12.63 -6.85
CA VAL A 364 -2.84 11.56 -6.78
C VAL A 364 -4.05 11.97 -7.59
N ASP A 365 -4.43 11.18 -8.58
CA ASP A 365 -5.54 11.52 -9.46
C ASP A 365 -6.39 10.32 -9.85
N ASN A 366 -7.69 10.55 -10.02
CA ASN A 366 -8.65 9.58 -10.52
C ASN A 366 -8.58 8.22 -9.79
N CYS A 367 -8.66 8.24 -8.45
CA CYS A 367 -8.68 7.03 -7.64
C CYS A 367 -10.04 6.81 -6.97
N THR A 368 -10.35 5.53 -6.71
CA THR A 368 -11.61 5.13 -6.07
C THR A 368 -11.33 4.27 -4.84
N PHE A 369 -11.96 4.61 -3.70
CA PHE A 369 -11.82 3.88 -2.44
C PHE A 369 -13.17 3.30 -2.02
N LEU A 370 -13.24 1.98 -1.87
CA LEU A 370 -14.47 1.25 -1.62
C LEU A 370 -14.35 0.43 -0.33
N GLY A 371 -14.90 0.96 0.79
CA GLY A 371 -14.89 0.26 2.06
C GLY A 371 -13.58 0.31 2.84
N THR A 372 -12.69 1.26 2.53
CA THR A 372 -11.52 1.54 3.36
C THR A 372 -11.95 2.22 4.65
N ASP A 373 -11.28 1.93 5.77
CA ASP A 373 -11.63 2.53 7.07
C ASP A 373 -11.56 4.07 7.03
N VAL A 374 -10.57 4.60 6.34
CA VAL A 374 -10.35 6.04 6.08
C VAL A 374 -10.13 6.24 4.57
N GLY A 375 -10.58 7.35 4.03
CA GLY A 375 -10.36 7.68 2.61
C GLY A 375 -8.95 8.21 2.36
N LEU A 376 -8.72 9.49 2.65
CA LEU A 376 -7.42 10.16 2.57
C LEU A 376 -6.86 10.31 3.98
N ARG A 377 -5.71 9.69 4.26
CA ARG A 377 -5.17 9.56 5.62
C ARG A 377 -3.75 10.10 5.72
N PHE A 378 -3.58 11.16 6.50
CA PHE A 378 -2.29 11.72 6.88
C PHE A 378 -2.08 11.50 8.37
N LYS A 379 -1.14 10.67 8.76
CA LYS A 379 -0.92 10.26 10.14
C LYS A 379 0.56 10.37 10.54
N SER A 380 0.82 10.96 11.69
CA SER A 380 2.15 11.01 12.30
C SER A 380 2.02 11.27 13.81
N THR A 381 3.13 11.33 14.51
CA THR A 381 3.16 11.62 15.95
C THR A 381 4.49 12.26 16.31
N ARG A 382 4.55 12.91 17.49
CA ARG A 382 5.82 13.38 18.08
C ARG A 382 6.85 12.24 18.12
N GLY A 383 8.11 12.56 17.95
CA GLY A 383 9.20 11.59 17.82
C GLY A 383 9.51 11.21 16.38
N ARG A 384 8.50 11.25 15.47
CA ARG A 384 8.70 10.96 14.04
C ARG A 384 9.53 12.03 13.35
N GLY A 385 9.16 13.30 13.52
CA GLY A 385 9.65 14.36 12.65
C GLY A 385 9.19 14.21 11.21
N GLY A 386 9.93 14.79 10.29
CA GLY A 386 9.64 14.77 8.86
C GLY A 386 8.56 15.78 8.44
N VAL A 387 8.57 16.10 7.16
CA VAL A 387 7.64 17.06 6.53
C VAL A 387 6.94 16.38 5.38
N ALA A 388 5.59 16.38 5.40
CA ALA A 388 4.79 16.03 4.24
C ALA A 388 4.27 17.32 3.60
N GLU A 389 4.69 17.58 2.37
CA GLU A 389 4.42 18.86 1.68
C GLU A 389 4.30 18.71 0.16
N ASN A 390 3.70 19.72 -0.49
CA ASN A 390 3.52 19.76 -1.94
C ASN A 390 2.83 18.50 -2.47
N ILE A 391 1.66 18.19 -1.88
CA ILE A 391 0.85 17.02 -2.22
C ILE A 391 -0.43 17.49 -2.89
N HIS A 392 -0.69 17.00 -4.08
CA HIS A 392 -1.84 17.37 -4.90
C HIS A 392 -2.71 16.14 -5.14
N ILE A 393 -3.97 16.22 -4.72
CA ILE A 393 -4.94 15.13 -4.81
C ILE A 393 -6.17 15.61 -5.54
N SER A 394 -6.60 14.88 -6.57
CA SER A 394 -7.77 15.25 -7.36
C SER A 394 -8.59 14.06 -7.84
N ASN A 395 -9.88 14.32 -8.13
CA ASN A 395 -10.79 13.35 -8.76
C ASN A 395 -10.91 12.04 -7.98
N ILE A 396 -11.23 12.12 -6.68
CA ILE A 396 -11.33 10.96 -5.78
C ILE A 396 -12.80 10.62 -5.52
N ASN A 397 -13.14 9.34 -5.67
CA ASN A 397 -14.44 8.79 -5.32
C ASN A 397 -14.33 7.83 -4.13
N MET A 398 -15.27 7.94 -3.19
CA MET A 398 -15.27 7.11 -1.96
C MET A 398 -16.67 6.62 -1.64
N ILE A 399 -16.78 5.37 -1.21
CA ILE A 399 -18.05 4.80 -0.74
C ILE A 399 -17.78 3.93 0.49
N ASN A 400 -18.65 4.06 1.50
CA ASN A 400 -18.63 3.22 2.71
C ASN A 400 -17.32 3.35 3.50
N ILE A 401 -16.99 4.57 3.87
CA ILE A 401 -15.82 4.90 4.70
C ILE A 401 -16.26 5.00 6.17
N PRO A 402 -16.08 3.97 7.00
CA PRO A 402 -16.65 3.92 8.35
C PRO A 402 -16.09 4.98 9.30
N ASN A 403 -14.88 5.46 9.07
CA ASN A 403 -14.25 6.52 9.85
C ASN A 403 -14.22 7.84 9.06
N GLU A 404 -13.08 8.44 8.82
CA GLU A 404 -12.96 9.74 8.19
C GLU A 404 -12.83 9.65 6.65
N GLY A 405 -13.57 10.51 5.93
CA GLY A 405 -13.30 10.73 4.51
C GLY A 405 -11.93 11.36 4.26
N LEU A 406 -11.55 12.32 5.10
CA LEU A 406 -10.24 12.96 5.10
C LEU A 406 -9.76 13.19 6.54
N ILE A 407 -8.55 12.75 6.88
CA ILE A 407 -7.94 13.01 8.18
C ILE A 407 -6.49 13.49 8.07
N PHE A 408 -6.15 14.50 8.88
CA PHE A 408 -4.79 14.88 9.26
C PHE A 408 -4.65 14.69 10.76
N ASP A 409 -3.83 13.73 11.21
CA ASP A 409 -3.66 13.40 12.62
C ASP A 409 -2.18 13.36 13.01
N LEU A 410 -1.79 14.25 13.92
CA LEU A 410 -0.45 14.32 14.50
C LEU A 410 -0.35 13.71 15.90
N PHE A 411 -1.38 12.94 16.33
CA PHE A 411 -1.40 12.19 17.59
C PHE A 411 -1.47 10.67 17.38
N TYR A 412 -1.14 10.19 16.21
CA TYR A 412 -1.27 8.79 15.85
C TYR A 412 -0.48 7.87 16.80
N GLY A 413 -1.15 6.88 17.39
CA GLY A 413 -0.55 5.93 18.35
C GLY A 413 -0.20 6.53 19.70
N GLY A 414 -0.52 7.79 19.95
CA GLY A 414 -0.39 8.49 21.24
C GLY A 414 -1.74 8.90 21.79
N ASN A 415 -1.76 9.35 23.06
CA ASN A 415 -2.96 9.91 23.64
C ASN A 415 -3.10 11.36 23.18
N ALA A 416 -4.08 11.64 22.33
CA ALA A 416 -4.51 13.03 22.13
C ALA A 416 -4.99 13.57 23.47
N PRO A 417 -4.62 14.80 23.87
CA PRO A 417 -5.16 15.40 25.05
C PRO A 417 -6.69 15.42 24.98
N GLY A 418 -7.38 14.71 25.88
CA GLY A 418 -8.84 14.65 25.93
C GLY A 418 -9.50 13.41 25.33
N GLU A 419 -8.82 12.25 25.32
CA GLU A 419 -9.46 10.98 24.97
C GLU A 419 -10.60 10.61 25.94
N GLY A 420 -11.79 10.68 25.43
CA GLY A 420 -13.08 10.37 26.05
C GLY A 420 -14.20 10.81 25.13
N ASP A 421 -14.15 12.02 24.65
CA ASP A 421 -14.86 12.59 23.51
C ASP A 421 -13.89 13.27 22.52
N GLY A 422 -12.64 12.93 22.65
CA GLY A 422 -11.52 13.13 21.73
C GLY A 422 -10.98 14.55 21.58
N TYR A 423 -11.71 15.62 21.92
CA TYR A 423 -11.34 16.94 21.40
C TYR A 423 -11.61 18.10 22.35
N ASN A 424 -12.14 17.88 23.55
CA ASN A 424 -12.72 18.94 24.38
C ASN A 424 -11.92 19.34 25.63
N ASN A 425 -10.76 18.72 25.91
CA ASN A 425 -10.06 19.04 27.14
C ASN A 425 -8.88 20.00 26.91
N PRO A 426 -8.93 21.24 27.43
CA PRO A 426 -7.74 22.08 27.49
C PRO A 426 -6.80 21.48 28.53
N THR A 427 -5.80 20.76 28.07
CA THR A 427 -4.76 20.29 28.99
C THR A 427 -3.88 21.44 29.41
N ASN A 428 -3.55 21.49 30.69
CA ASN A 428 -2.45 22.28 31.26
C ASN A 428 -1.08 21.69 30.84
N GLU A 429 -1.01 20.91 29.76
CA GLU A 429 0.23 20.37 29.26
C GLU A 429 1.14 21.50 28.78
N LYS A 430 2.35 21.52 29.29
CA LYS A 430 3.41 22.39 28.80
C LYS A 430 3.64 22.04 27.32
N VAL A 431 3.32 22.98 26.43
CA VAL A 431 3.56 22.82 24.98
C VAL A 431 5.07 22.61 24.78
N PRO A 432 5.49 21.48 24.19
CA PRO A 432 6.91 21.23 23.95
C PRO A 432 7.47 22.18 22.89
N ALA A 433 8.80 22.34 22.88
CA ALA A 433 9.47 23.08 21.82
C ALA A 433 9.39 22.29 20.50
N VAL A 434 9.34 23.00 19.38
CA VAL A 434 9.49 22.42 18.06
C VAL A 434 10.93 21.95 17.89
N THR A 435 11.10 20.70 17.48
CA THR A 435 12.41 20.07 17.24
C THR A 435 12.38 19.30 15.93
N GLU A 436 13.46 18.63 15.57
CA GLU A 436 13.53 17.70 14.42
C GLU A 436 12.58 16.49 14.56
N GLU A 437 12.11 16.22 15.77
CA GLU A 437 11.17 15.15 16.09
C GLU A 437 9.70 15.58 15.90
N THR A 438 9.46 16.86 15.61
CA THR A 438 8.11 17.40 15.42
C THR A 438 7.65 17.21 13.97
N PRO A 439 6.64 16.38 13.71
CA PRO A 439 6.15 16.15 12.34
C PRO A 439 5.36 17.34 11.82
N VAL A 440 5.39 17.54 10.50
CA VAL A 440 4.73 18.65 9.82
C VAL A 440 3.90 18.16 8.64
N PHE A 441 2.63 18.59 8.59
CA PHE A 441 1.79 18.53 7.39
C PHE A 441 1.51 19.94 6.88
N ARG A 442 1.91 20.24 5.63
CA ARG A 442 1.69 21.55 5.02
C ARG A 442 1.60 21.50 3.50
N ASP A 443 1.07 22.58 2.91
CA ASP A 443 1.05 22.79 1.45
C ASP A 443 0.41 21.58 0.72
N ILE A 444 -0.82 21.23 1.11
CA ILE A 444 -1.56 20.09 0.57
C ILE A 444 -2.86 20.60 -0.11
N PHE A 445 -3.07 20.16 -1.34
CA PHE A 445 -4.13 20.61 -2.22
C PHE A 445 -5.03 19.44 -2.60
N ILE A 446 -6.32 19.50 -2.22
CA ILE A 446 -7.30 18.44 -2.43
C ILE A 446 -8.49 19.03 -3.19
N LYS A 447 -8.83 18.47 -4.34
CA LYS A 447 -9.95 18.97 -5.15
C LYS A 447 -10.77 17.85 -5.78
N ASN A 448 -12.05 18.14 -6.09
CA ASN A 448 -12.94 17.23 -6.80
C ASN A 448 -13.08 15.87 -6.08
N VAL A 449 -13.51 15.88 -4.82
CA VAL A 449 -13.73 14.66 -4.03
C VAL A 449 -15.22 14.43 -3.85
N THR A 450 -15.66 13.22 -4.17
CA THR A 450 -17.03 12.78 -3.90
C THR A 450 -17.01 11.58 -2.96
N ALA A 451 -17.73 11.67 -1.84
CA ALA A 451 -17.84 10.57 -0.89
C ALA A 451 -19.29 10.34 -0.46
N LYS A 452 -19.64 9.07 -0.26
CA LYS A 452 -20.96 8.65 0.24
C LYS A 452 -20.83 7.66 1.38
N ASN A 453 -21.66 7.82 2.41
CA ASN A 453 -21.68 6.99 3.61
C ASN A 453 -20.31 6.99 4.33
N VAL A 454 -20.00 8.12 4.97
CA VAL A 454 -18.76 8.32 5.72
C VAL A 454 -19.04 8.51 7.22
N GLY A 455 -18.15 8.01 8.08
CA GLY A 455 -18.28 8.18 9.53
C GLY A 455 -18.14 9.63 9.95
N ARG A 456 -17.08 10.30 9.48
CA ARG A 456 -16.83 11.75 9.61
C ARG A 456 -16.33 12.28 8.29
N ALA A 457 -16.81 13.45 7.90
CA ALA A 457 -16.38 14.04 6.64
C ALA A 457 -14.89 14.43 6.66
N ILE A 458 -14.49 15.32 7.57
CA ILE A 458 -13.11 15.82 7.64
C ILE A 458 -12.69 15.98 9.11
N LEU A 459 -11.45 15.58 9.42
CA LEU A 459 -10.83 15.77 10.71
C LEU A 459 -9.40 16.29 10.59
N PHE A 460 -9.12 17.45 11.19
CA PHE A 460 -7.77 17.96 11.40
C PHE A 460 -7.46 17.96 12.88
N ASN A 461 -6.35 17.32 13.24
CA ASN A 461 -5.88 17.17 14.61
C ASN A 461 -4.37 17.50 14.69
N GLY A 462 -4.05 18.79 14.68
CA GLY A 462 -2.68 19.31 14.76
C GLY A 462 -2.12 19.29 16.17
N LEU A 463 -0.80 19.40 16.31
CA LEU A 463 -0.12 19.59 17.57
C LEU A 463 -0.24 21.06 18.05
N PRO A 464 -0.25 21.31 19.39
CA PRO A 464 -0.25 22.69 19.89
C PRO A 464 0.97 23.49 19.41
N GLU A 465 2.15 22.87 19.34
CA GLU A 465 3.40 23.45 18.85
C GLU A 465 3.53 23.42 17.31
N MET A 466 2.77 22.53 16.63
CA MET A 466 2.82 22.38 15.18
C MET A 466 1.40 22.15 14.62
N PRO A 467 0.66 23.21 14.29
CA PRO A 467 -0.64 23.08 13.64
C PRO A 467 -0.51 22.48 12.24
N ILE A 468 -1.60 21.93 11.73
CA ILE A 468 -1.75 21.59 10.31
C ILE A 468 -1.74 22.89 9.51
N LYS A 469 -0.90 23.01 8.46
CA LYS A 469 -0.64 24.28 7.79
C LYS A 469 -0.99 24.29 6.31
N ASN A 470 -1.56 25.39 5.85
CA ASN A 470 -1.75 25.68 4.43
C ASN A 470 -2.41 24.53 3.65
N ILE A 471 -3.64 24.18 4.03
CA ILE A 471 -4.42 23.11 3.41
C ILE A 471 -5.53 23.70 2.54
N HIS A 472 -5.58 23.30 1.27
CA HIS A 472 -6.58 23.76 0.32
C HIS A 472 -7.51 22.62 -0.08
N ILE A 473 -8.80 22.81 0.18
CA ILE A 473 -9.86 21.84 -0.14
C ILE A 473 -10.88 22.55 -1.06
N GLU A 474 -11.08 22.04 -2.25
CA GLU A 474 -11.97 22.64 -3.25
C GLU A 474 -12.87 21.60 -3.92
N ASN A 475 -14.14 21.94 -4.17
CA ASN A 475 -15.11 21.10 -4.86
C ASN A 475 -15.27 19.71 -4.19
N VAL A 476 -15.61 19.68 -2.92
CA VAL A 476 -15.78 18.43 -2.16
C VAL A 476 -17.24 18.24 -1.78
N THR A 477 -17.79 17.07 -2.10
CA THR A 477 -19.12 16.67 -1.68
C THR A 477 -19.06 15.38 -0.88
N MET A 478 -19.51 15.40 0.37
CA MET A 478 -19.63 14.20 1.19
C MET A 478 -21.06 14.08 1.71
N SER A 479 -21.74 13.00 1.34
CA SER A 479 -23.14 12.74 1.71
C SER A 479 -23.28 11.54 2.64
N ASP A 480 -24.41 11.50 3.35
CA ASP A 480 -24.69 10.49 4.38
C ASP A 480 -23.58 10.39 5.44
N ALA A 481 -22.96 11.53 5.75
CA ALA A 481 -21.94 11.59 6.79
C ALA A 481 -22.58 11.51 8.19
N LYS A 482 -22.04 10.66 9.08
CA LYS A 482 -22.51 10.61 10.47
C LYS A 482 -22.10 11.85 11.24
N ASN A 483 -20.90 12.36 10.96
CA ASN A 483 -20.34 13.57 11.57
C ASN A 483 -19.78 14.50 10.50
N GLY A 484 -19.77 15.79 10.80
CA GLY A 484 -19.29 16.83 9.88
C GLY A 484 -17.77 17.01 9.90
N VAL A 485 -17.35 18.25 9.94
CA VAL A 485 -15.96 18.70 9.87
C VAL A 485 -15.47 19.19 11.22
N ILE A 486 -14.29 18.77 11.63
CA ILE A 486 -13.56 19.33 12.76
C ILE A 486 -12.20 19.82 12.28
N LEU A 487 -11.91 21.10 12.54
CA LEU A 487 -10.56 21.64 12.39
C LEU A 487 -10.04 22.02 13.76
N ASN A 488 -9.01 21.32 14.23
CA ASN A 488 -8.36 21.57 15.50
C ASN A 488 -6.86 21.79 15.29
N ARG A 489 -6.32 22.89 15.81
CA ARG A 489 -4.93 23.29 15.66
C ARG A 489 -4.51 23.33 14.19
N THR A 490 -5.12 24.28 13.47
CA THR A 490 -4.92 24.49 12.03
C THR A 490 -4.56 25.95 11.77
N ASP A 491 -3.54 26.19 10.95
CA ASP A 491 -3.14 27.54 10.54
C ASP A 491 -3.08 27.62 9.00
N GLY A 492 -3.97 28.39 8.42
CA GLY A 492 -4.11 28.52 6.97
C GLY A 492 -4.82 27.33 6.33
N ALA A 493 -6.14 27.27 6.41
CA ALA A 493 -6.94 26.31 5.65
C ALA A 493 -8.01 27.02 4.83
N THR A 494 -8.20 26.57 3.60
CA THR A 494 -9.26 27.08 2.71
C THR A 494 -10.18 25.94 2.28
N LEU A 495 -11.46 26.03 2.62
CA LEU A 495 -12.52 25.11 2.22
C LEU A 495 -13.46 25.84 1.25
N LYS A 496 -13.27 25.65 -0.04
CA LYS A 496 -14.02 26.32 -1.11
C LYS A 496 -14.95 25.34 -1.81
N ASN A 497 -16.22 25.70 -1.97
CA ASN A 497 -17.23 24.83 -2.59
C ASN A 497 -17.28 23.43 -1.94
N VAL A 498 -17.34 23.39 -0.61
CA VAL A 498 -17.43 22.16 0.17
C VAL A 498 -18.87 21.96 0.62
N LYS A 499 -19.46 20.81 0.31
CA LYS A 499 -20.82 20.42 0.68
C LYS A 499 -20.80 19.17 1.54
N ILE A 500 -21.19 19.31 2.80
CA ILE A 500 -21.28 18.19 3.74
C ILE A 500 -22.75 17.99 4.14
N VAL A 501 -23.28 16.83 3.79
CA VAL A 501 -24.66 16.43 4.14
C VAL A 501 -24.58 15.39 5.25
N THR A 502 -24.90 15.82 6.49
CA THR A 502 -24.91 14.91 7.64
C THR A 502 -26.28 14.26 7.85
N SER A 503 -26.31 13.03 8.29
CA SER A 503 -27.53 12.27 8.54
C SER A 503 -28.43 12.87 9.64
N LYS A 504 -27.86 13.63 10.56
CA LYS A 504 -28.58 14.25 11.70
C LYS A 504 -28.97 15.71 11.48
N GLY A 505 -28.46 16.36 10.42
CA GLY A 505 -28.61 17.80 10.24
C GLY A 505 -27.87 18.61 11.31
N GLY A 506 -28.11 19.93 11.36
CA GLY A 506 -27.54 20.85 12.36
C GLY A 506 -26.15 21.39 12.01
N ASN A 507 -25.46 21.94 13.01
CA ASN A 507 -24.11 22.47 12.83
C ASN A 507 -23.12 21.35 12.52
N ASN A 508 -22.50 21.41 11.37
CA ASN A 508 -21.62 20.36 10.85
C ASN A 508 -20.16 20.81 10.66
N LEU A 509 -19.81 21.99 11.16
CA LEU A 509 -18.44 22.51 11.21
C LEU A 509 -18.08 22.91 12.66
N LYS A 510 -16.99 22.36 13.19
CA LYS A 510 -16.41 22.71 14.49
C LYS A 510 -15.00 23.26 14.31
N LEU A 511 -14.72 24.44 14.84
CA LEU A 511 -13.41 25.09 14.81
C LEU A 511 -12.88 25.24 16.23
N GLN A 512 -11.59 24.91 16.44
CA GLN A 512 -10.91 25.00 17.73
C GLN A 512 -9.42 25.25 17.53
N ASN A 513 -8.82 26.22 18.19
CA ASN A 513 -7.41 26.58 18.07
C ASN A 513 -6.97 26.78 16.60
N VAL A 514 -7.78 27.48 15.82
CA VAL A 514 -7.49 27.70 14.40
C VAL A 514 -7.10 29.13 14.12
N LYS A 515 -6.24 29.33 13.13
CA LYS A 515 -5.86 30.65 12.58
C LYS A 515 -5.99 30.63 11.07
N ASN A 516 -6.33 31.78 10.48
CA ASN A 516 -6.34 32.02 9.04
C ASN A 516 -7.18 30.97 8.26
N VAL A 517 -8.34 30.57 8.77
CA VAL A 517 -9.21 29.60 8.12
C VAL A 517 -10.29 30.30 7.31
N THR A 518 -10.50 29.86 6.07
CA THR A 518 -11.58 30.33 5.19
C THR A 518 -12.51 29.18 4.84
N VAL A 519 -13.80 29.35 5.07
CA VAL A 519 -14.85 28.37 4.72
C VAL A 519 -15.90 29.05 3.85
N GLY A 520 -15.99 28.67 2.58
CA GLY A 520 -16.79 29.39 1.59
C GLY A 520 -16.34 30.84 1.47
N ASN A 521 -17.23 31.77 1.78
CA ASN A 521 -16.95 33.21 1.76
C ASN A 521 -16.62 33.78 3.14
N LYS A 522 -16.59 32.96 4.19
CA LYS A 522 -16.37 33.38 5.56
C LYS A 522 -14.95 33.12 6.03
N GLN A 523 -14.30 34.17 6.52
CA GLN A 523 -12.95 34.11 7.06
C GLN A 523 -12.98 34.09 8.60
N TYR A 524 -12.23 33.15 9.20
CA TYR A 524 -12.00 33.05 10.62
C TYR A 524 -10.52 33.37 10.88
N LYS A 525 -10.24 34.57 11.38
CA LYS A 525 -8.87 35.01 11.63
C LYS A 525 -8.23 34.19 12.75
N GLU A 526 -8.98 34.01 13.84
CA GLU A 526 -8.56 33.24 15.00
C GLU A 526 -9.78 32.73 15.77
N VAL A 527 -9.79 31.44 16.13
CA VAL A 527 -10.70 30.81 17.07
C VAL A 527 -9.85 30.12 18.13
N GLY A 528 -10.10 30.46 19.39
CA GLY A 528 -9.29 30.01 20.52
C GLY A 528 -9.59 28.57 20.95
N ASN A 529 -9.21 28.28 22.19
CA ASN A 529 -9.34 26.95 22.79
C ASN A 529 -10.79 26.48 23.00
N GLN A 530 -11.73 27.43 23.21
CA GLN A 530 -13.15 27.09 23.28
C GLN A 530 -13.65 26.82 21.86
N ALA A 531 -14.18 25.64 21.63
CA ALA A 531 -14.67 25.25 20.33
C ALA A 531 -15.93 26.01 19.92
N GLU A 532 -15.95 26.49 18.67
CA GLU A 532 -17.10 27.15 18.06
C GLU A 532 -17.69 26.25 16.96
N SER A 533 -19.04 26.23 16.89
CA SER A 533 -19.77 25.38 15.93
C SER A 533 -20.54 26.23 14.93
N TYR A 534 -20.49 25.81 13.66
CA TYR A 534 -21.10 26.50 12.53
C TYR A 534 -21.79 25.51 11.60
N THR A 535 -22.57 26.04 10.64
CA THR A 535 -23.15 25.26 9.54
C THR A 535 -22.41 25.61 8.25
N PHE A 536 -22.12 24.60 7.43
CA PHE A 536 -21.59 24.79 6.08
C PHE A 536 -22.60 25.45 5.18
#